data_37162972d134c67f167a2b5903a6d9d4
#
_entry.id   37162972d134c67f167a2b5903a6d9d4
#
_cell.length_a   1.000
_cell.length_b   1.000
_cell.length_c   1.000
_cell.angle_alpha   90.00
_cell.angle_beta   90.00
_cell.angle_gamma   90.00
#
_symmetry.space_group_name_H-M   'P 1'
#
loop_
_entity.id
_entity.type
_entity.pdbx_description
1 polymer ?
#
loop_
_entity_poly.entity_id
_entity_poly.type
_entity_poly.pdbx_seq_one_letter_code
_entity_poly.pdbx_strand_id
1 'polypeptide(L)'
;VGIQDMGAAGLTSSAFEMASKGGMGVELDLDQVPQREENMTAYEMMLSESQERMLMVLKPGSEDEARAIFEKWELDFAIVGTLTETGRMVLMHHGRMVADLPIDPLALASPEYDEKERPWTPTPPPAAIVTAARVTMAA
;
A
#
# COMPACT_ATOMS: atom_id res chain seq x y z
N VAL A 1 -17.68 -3.80 -2.40
CA VAL A 1 -16.79 -4.29 -1.35
C VAL A 1 -15.48 -4.71 -1.99
N GLY A 2 -14.39 -4.17 -1.52
CA GLY A 2 -13.04 -4.50 -1.95
C GLY A 2 -12.12 -4.61 -0.74
N ILE A 3 -11.03 -5.34 -0.91
CA ILE A 3 -9.97 -5.47 0.08
C ILE A 3 -8.64 -5.56 -0.65
N GLN A 4 -7.64 -4.85 -0.16
CA GLN A 4 -6.29 -4.88 -0.68
C GLN A 4 -5.29 -4.73 0.46
N ASP A 5 -4.17 -5.43 0.37
CA ASP A 5 -3.08 -5.23 1.31
C ASP A 5 -2.44 -3.85 1.12
N MET A 6 -1.83 -3.36 2.17
CA MET A 6 -1.07 -2.11 2.17
C MET A 6 0.42 -2.45 2.11
N GLY A 7 0.84 -3.14 1.05
CA GLY A 7 2.23 -3.55 0.80
C GLY A 7 3.13 -2.38 0.39
N ALA A 8 3.86 -2.53 -0.71
CA ALA A 8 4.76 -1.50 -1.21
C ALA A 8 4.06 -0.14 -1.39
N ALA A 9 4.68 0.93 -0.92
CA ALA A 9 4.15 2.30 -0.84
C ALA A 9 2.87 2.44 0.02
N GLY A 10 2.58 1.48 0.90
CA GLY A 10 1.60 1.57 1.96
C GLY A 10 0.20 1.97 1.51
N LEU A 11 -0.37 3.00 2.15
CA LEU A 11 -1.71 3.50 1.85
C LEU A 11 -1.80 4.13 0.44
N THR A 12 -0.70 4.64 -0.09
CA THR A 12 -0.67 5.26 -1.42
C THR A 12 -1.07 4.26 -2.49
N SER A 13 -0.32 3.16 -2.65
CA SER A 13 -0.58 2.18 -3.71
C SER A 13 -1.96 1.54 -3.56
N SER A 14 -2.32 1.10 -2.36
CA SER A 14 -3.61 0.43 -2.12
C SER A 14 -4.79 1.34 -2.42
N ALA A 15 -4.75 2.62 -2.01
CA ALA A 15 -5.84 3.56 -2.26
C ALA A 15 -5.97 3.92 -3.76
N PHE A 16 -4.85 4.18 -4.46
CA PHE A 16 -4.87 4.46 -5.90
C PHE A 16 -5.39 3.27 -6.70
N GLU A 17 -4.91 2.07 -6.42
CA GLU A 17 -5.32 0.87 -7.14
C GLU A 17 -6.79 0.54 -6.93
N MET A 18 -7.28 0.60 -5.70
CA MET A 18 -8.68 0.32 -5.41
C MET A 18 -9.61 1.36 -6.04
N ALA A 19 -9.26 2.64 -5.96
CA ALA A 19 -10.05 3.71 -6.57
C ALA A 19 -10.06 3.59 -8.10
N SER A 20 -8.91 3.36 -8.73
CA SER A 20 -8.79 3.17 -10.19
C SER A 20 -9.58 1.95 -10.66
N LYS A 21 -9.43 0.80 -10.02
CA LYS A 21 -10.21 -0.42 -10.34
C LYS A 21 -11.72 -0.22 -10.21
N GLY A 22 -12.13 0.65 -9.28
CA GLY A 22 -13.53 1.03 -9.08
C GLY A 22 -14.04 2.13 -10.01
N GLY A 23 -13.17 2.80 -10.77
CA GLY A 23 -13.52 4.00 -11.54
C GLY A 23 -13.97 5.16 -10.66
N MET A 24 -13.45 5.24 -9.43
CA MET A 24 -13.86 6.17 -8.38
C MET A 24 -12.72 7.11 -8.01
N GLY A 25 -13.04 8.14 -7.25
CA GLY A 25 -12.07 8.90 -6.45
C GLY A 25 -12.09 8.45 -5.00
N VAL A 26 -11.20 8.99 -4.19
CA VAL A 26 -11.13 8.72 -2.76
C VAL A 26 -10.73 10.00 -2.00
N GLU A 27 -11.39 10.25 -0.89
CA GLU A 27 -11.00 11.28 0.07
C GLU A 27 -10.56 10.59 1.36
N LEU A 28 -9.31 10.83 1.78
CA LEU A 28 -8.73 10.26 2.99
C LEU A 28 -8.50 11.37 4.02
N ASP A 29 -8.93 11.10 5.25
CA ASP A 29 -8.60 11.89 6.44
C ASP A 29 -7.43 11.22 7.16
N LEU A 30 -6.24 11.76 6.99
CA LEU A 30 -5.02 11.19 7.56
C LEU A 30 -4.99 11.28 9.10
N ASP A 31 -5.80 12.16 9.69
CA ASP A 31 -5.92 12.25 11.14
C ASP A 31 -6.60 11.00 11.74
N GLN A 32 -7.32 10.22 10.91
CA GLN A 32 -7.96 8.96 11.30
C GLN A 32 -7.09 7.73 11.03
N VAL A 33 -5.98 7.89 10.30
CA VAL A 33 -5.08 6.78 9.98
C VAL A 33 -4.26 6.41 11.21
N PRO A 34 -4.31 5.14 11.67
CA PRO A 34 -3.48 4.69 12.78
C PRO A 34 -2.00 4.88 12.46
N GLN A 35 -1.30 5.63 13.31
CA GLN A 35 0.12 5.94 13.14
C GLN A 35 0.97 4.96 13.93
N ARG A 36 2.09 4.57 13.36
CA ARG A 36 3.10 3.74 14.02
C ARG A 36 3.93 4.53 15.04
N GLU A 37 4.16 5.80 14.75
CA GLU A 37 4.96 6.72 15.54
C GLU A 37 4.20 8.04 15.72
N GLU A 38 4.48 8.77 16.78
CA GLU A 38 3.88 10.08 17.01
C GLU A 38 4.43 11.12 16.02
N ASN A 39 3.59 12.06 15.63
CA ASN A 39 3.94 13.20 14.76
C ASN A 39 4.42 12.83 13.34
N MET A 40 3.91 11.77 12.78
CA MET A 40 4.16 11.45 11.38
C MET A 40 3.58 12.53 10.46
N THR A 41 4.34 12.91 9.45
CA THR A 41 3.87 13.79 8.38
C THR A 41 2.89 13.07 7.45
N ALA A 42 2.06 13.81 6.72
CA ALA A 42 1.16 13.24 5.72
C ALA A 42 1.89 12.33 4.70
N TYR A 43 3.08 12.74 4.29
CA TYR A 43 3.93 11.97 3.38
C TYR A 43 4.36 10.62 3.99
N GLU A 44 4.83 10.64 5.22
CA GLU A 44 5.23 9.42 5.94
C GLU A 44 4.05 8.48 6.17
N MET A 45 2.87 9.01 6.54
CA MET A 45 1.66 8.19 6.71
C MET A 45 1.22 7.50 5.42
N MET A 46 1.28 8.21 4.29
CA MET A 46 0.91 7.66 2.98
C MET A 46 1.86 6.58 2.50
N LEU A 47 3.16 6.69 2.79
CA LEU A 47 4.19 5.75 2.36
C LEU A 47 4.58 4.72 3.42
N SER A 48 4.04 4.81 4.63
CA SER A 48 4.37 3.87 5.71
C SER A 48 3.98 2.45 5.32
N GLU A 49 4.97 1.58 5.30
CA GLU A 49 4.81 0.15 5.07
C GLU A 49 4.85 -0.56 6.44
N SER A 50 3.70 -1.06 6.87
CA SER A 50 3.60 -1.95 8.02
C SER A 50 2.95 -3.23 7.54
N GLN A 51 3.50 -4.36 7.94
CA GLN A 51 2.95 -5.65 7.54
C GLN A 51 1.54 -5.85 8.09
N GLU A 52 0.75 -6.62 7.35
CA GLU A 52 -0.59 -7.08 7.74
C GLU A 52 -1.63 -5.95 7.92
N ARG A 53 -1.42 -4.79 7.32
CA ARG A 53 -2.47 -3.79 7.17
C ARG A 53 -3.25 -4.03 5.88
N MET A 54 -4.56 -3.89 5.98
CA MET A 54 -5.48 -4.06 4.86
C MET A 54 -6.31 -2.81 4.70
N LEU A 55 -6.45 -2.33 3.46
CA LEU A 55 -7.43 -1.31 3.10
C LEU A 55 -8.69 -1.99 2.61
N MET A 56 -9.83 -1.61 3.18
CA MET A 56 -11.13 -2.21 2.85
C MET A 56 -12.10 -1.13 2.38
N VAL A 57 -12.89 -1.47 1.37
CA VAL A 57 -14.06 -0.68 0.97
C VAL A 57 -15.30 -1.41 1.44
N LEU A 58 -16.05 -0.79 2.33
CA LEU A 58 -17.29 -1.31 2.87
C LEU A 58 -18.51 -0.73 2.15
N LYS A 59 -19.63 -1.40 2.22
CA LYS A 59 -20.91 -0.82 1.84
C LYS A 59 -21.30 0.22 2.89
N PRO A 60 -21.89 1.35 2.48
CA PRO A 60 -22.40 2.32 3.43
C PRO A 60 -23.35 1.67 4.45
N GLY A 61 -23.14 1.97 5.74
CA GLY A 61 -23.92 1.41 6.85
C GLY A 61 -23.44 0.06 7.37
N SER A 62 -22.33 -0.49 6.86
CA SER A 62 -21.71 -1.73 7.36
C SER A 62 -20.52 -1.47 8.30
N GLU A 63 -20.29 -0.23 8.67
CA GLU A 63 -19.10 0.18 9.44
C GLU A 63 -19.13 -0.40 10.86
N ASP A 64 -20.29 -0.39 11.50
CA ASP A 64 -20.45 -0.92 12.87
C ASP A 64 -20.33 -2.43 12.91
N GLU A 65 -20.86 -3.14 11.89
CA GLU A 65 -20.72 -4.58 11.76
C GLU A 65 -19.23 -4.95 11.58
N ALA A 66 -18.54 -4.25 10.71
CA ALA A 66 -17.10 -4.44 10.51
C ALA A 66 -16.32 -4.19 11.80
N ARG A 67 -16.58 -3.08 12.48
CA ARG A 67 -15.95 -2.74 13.77
C ARG A 67 -16.13 -3.87 14.78
N ALA A 68 -17.35 -4.38 14.95
CA ALA A 68 -17.63 -5.45 15.91
C ALA A 68 -16.86 -6.75 15.56
N ILE A 69 -16.64 -7.04 14.27
CA ILE A 69 -15.84 -8.19 13.85
C ILE A 69 -14.37 -7.99 14.22
N PHE A 70 -13.79 -6.81 13.94
CA PHE A 70 -12.39 -6.52 14.26
C PHE A 70 -12.15 -6.52 15.78
N GLU A 71 -13.02 -5.90 16.56
CA GLU A 71 -12.96 -5.90 18.02
C GLU A 71 -13.03 -7.31 18.61
N LYS A 72 -13.87 -8.19 18.06
CA LYS A 72 -13.94 -9.60 18.48
C LYS A 72 -12.61 -10.33 18.36
N TRP A 73 -11.80 -9.93 17.38
CA TRP A 73 -10.51 -10.56 17.11
C TRP A 73 -9.33 -9.74 17.63
N GLU A 74 -9.60 -8.72 18.45
CA GLU A 74 -8.58 -7.81 19.01
C GLU A 74 -7.70 -7.16 17.94
N LEU A 75 -8.33 -6.78 16.80
CA LEU A 75 -7.69 -6.10 15.69
C LEU A 75 -8.09 -4.62 15.66
N ASP A 76 -7.14 -3.77 15.30
CA ASP A 76 -7.39 -2.35 15.09
C ASP A 76 -8.28 -2.11 13.88
N PHE A 77 -9.18 -1.15 14.01
CA PHE A 77 -10.08 -0.74 12.94
C PHE A 77 -10.27 0.78 12.96
N ALA A 78 -10.08 1.42 11.82
CA ALA A 78 -10.31 2.85 11.65
C ALA A 78 -11.02 3.13 10.31
N ILE A 79 -11.93 4.09 10.31
CA ILE A 79 -12.55 4.62 9.09
C ILE A 79 -11.68 5.80 8.66
N VAL A 80 -10.95 5.64 7.58
CA VAL A 80 -9.92 6.58 7.14
C VAL A 80 -10.36 7.48 5.98
N GLY A 81 -11.56 7.25 5.43
CA GLY A 81 -12.03 8.06 4.31
C GLY A 81 -13.26 7.51 3.64
N THR A 82 -13.59 8.10 2.50
CA THR A 82 -14.75 7.76 1.68
C THR A 82 -14.42 7.72 0.20
N LEU A 83 -15.14 6.89 -0.56
CA LEU A 83 -15.08 6.91 -2.01
C LEU A 83 -15.90 8.10 -2.54
N THR A 84 -15.44 8.67 -3.66
CA THR A 84 -16.07 9.80 -4.35
C THR A 84 -16.22 9.50 -5.84
N GLU A 85 -17.05 10.27 -6.55
CA GLU A 85 -17.18 10.16 -8.01
C GLU A 85 -16.24 11.13 -8.76
N THR A 86 -15.26 11.71 -8.07
CA THR A 86 -14.41 12.78 -8.63
C THR A 86 -13.27 12.25 -9.49
N GLY A 87 -12.92 10.96 -9.43
CA GLY A 87 -11.72 10.41 -10.06
C GLY A 87 -10.41 10.99 -9.49
N ARG A 88 -10.47 11.54 -8.29
CA ARG A 88 -9.32 12.18 -7.65
C ARG A 88 -9.05 11.57 -6.27
N MET A 89 -7.78 11.55 -5.89
CA MET A 89 -7.36 11.30 -4.52
C MET A 89 -7.17 12.63 -3.81
N VAL A 90 -7.98 12.86 -2.79
CA VAL A 90 -7.88 14.04 -1.93
C VAL A 90 -7.40 13.60 -0.55
N LEU A 91 -6.37 14.24 -0.04
CA LEU A 91 -5.81 13.97 1.28
C LEU A 91 -6.05 15.17 2.20
N MET A 92 -6.71 14.91 3.32
CA MET A 92 -6.93 15.87 4.39
C MET A 92 -6.00 15.57 5.56
N HIS A 93 -5.39 16.60 6.15
CA HIS A 93 -4.56 16.48 7.35
C HIS A 93 -4.64 17.77 8.17
N HIS A 94 -4.94 17.65 9.45
CA HIS A 94 -5.20 18.77 10.36
C HIS A 94 -6.23 19.76 9.82
N GLY A 95 -7.33 19.22 9.25
CA GLY A 95 -8.41 20.00 8.66
C GLY A 95 -8.03 20.77 7.39
N ARG A 96 -6.90 20.48 6.77
CA ARG A 96 -6.41 21.11 5.54
C ARG A 96 -6.21 20.08 4.44
N MET A 97 -6.54 20.46 3.21
CA MET A 97 -6.18 19.66 2.04
C MET A 97 -4.66 19.75 1.83
N VAL A 98 -3.99 18.61 1.89
CA VAL A 98 -2.53 18.50 1.71
C VAL A 98 -2.15 17.91 0.35
N ALA A 99 -3.07 17.23 -0.32
CA ALA A 99 -2.91 16.77 -1.70
C ALA A 99 -4.26 16.65 -2.40
N ASP A 100 -4.25 16.85 -3.72
CA ASP A 100 -5.38 16.64 -4.63
C ASP A 100 -4.82 16.18 -5.98
N LEU A 101 -4.89 14.87 -6.24
CA LEU A 101 -4.20 14.19 -7.34
C LEU A 101 -5.21 13.43 -8.21
N PRO A 102 -5.07 13.44 -9.54
CA PRO A 102 -5.91 12.60 -10.40
C PRO A 102 -5.52 11.12 -10.25
N ILE A 103 -6.50 10.22 -10.19
CA ILE A 103 -6.28 8.77 -10.01
C ILE A 103 -5.68 8.15 -11.29
N ASP A 104 -6.34 8.31 -12.42
CA ASP A 104 -5.99 7.58 -13.65
C ASP A 104 -4.55 7.80 -14.14
N PRO A 105 -4.02 9.04 -14.19
CA PRO A 105 -2.66 9.23 -14.66
C PRO A 105 -1.60 8.53 -13.79
N LEU A 106 -1.87 8.39 -12.50
CA LEU A 106 -0.93 7.75 -11.56
C LEU A 106 -1.08 6.23 -11.51
N ALA A 107 -2.30 5.73 -11.76
CA ALA A 107 -2.58 4.31 -11.72
C ALA A 107 -2.31 3.61 -13.07
N LEU A 108 -2.55 4.28 -14.20
CA LEU A 108 -2.63 3.65 -15.53
C LEU A 108 -1.60 4.18 -16.54
N ALA A 109 -0.99 5.35 -16.31
CA ALA A 109 -0.07 5.97 -17.27
C ALA A 109 1.39 5.55 -17.10
N SER A 110 1.65 4.51 -16.32
CA SER A 110 2.98 3.91 -16.23
C SER A 110 3.35 3.29 -17.58
N PRO A 111 4.52 3.57 -18.15
CA PRO A 111 4.92 2.97 -19.41
C PRO A 111 5.04 1.44 -19.28
N GLU A 112 4.29 0.72 -20.09
CA GLU A 112 4.48 -0.72 -20.25
C GLU A 112 5.63 -0.96 -21.22
N TYR A 113 6.69 -1.59 -20.74
CA TYR A 113 7.82 -1.97 -21.58
C TYR A 113 7.58 -3.37 -22.14
N ASP A 114 7.43 -3.46 -23.46
CA ASP A 114 7.44 -4.74 -24.18
C ASP A 114 8.89 -5.24 -24.29
N GLU A 115 9.37 -5.81 -23.22
CA GLU A 115 10.70 -6.44 -23.20
C GLU A 115 10.61 -7.81 -23.88
N LYS A 116 11.27 -7.92 -25.04
CA LYS A 116 11.42 -9.22 -25.71
C LYS A 116 12.15 -10.17 -24.78
N GLU A 117 11.52 -11.27 -24.48
CA GLU A 117 12.15 -12.37 -23.73
C GLU A 117 13.50 -12.75 -24.38
N ARG A 118 14.56 -12.66 -23.62
CA ARG A 118 15.88 -13.19 -24.02
C ARG A 118 16.08 -14.50 -23.29
N PRO A 119 16.59 -15.55 -23.99
CA PRO A 119 16.97 -16.76 -23.30
C PRO A 119 17.98 -16.42 -22.20
N TRP A 120 17.64 -16.74 -20.96
CA TRP A 120 18.56 -16.56 -19.85
C TRP A 120 19.65 -17.64 -19.92
N THR A 121 20.90 -17.23 -20.07
CA THR A 121 22.04 -18.11 -19.93
C THR A 121 22.69 -17.92 -18.59
N PRO A 122 22.67 -18.92 -17.70
CA PRO A 122 23.30 -18.79 -16.39
C PRO A 122 24.79 -18.47 -16.55
N THR A 123 25.23 -17.40 -15.92
CA THR A 123 26.67 -17.15 -15.79
C THR A 123 27.22 -18.16 -14.77
N PRO A 124 28.18 -19.00 -15.13
CA PRO A 124 28.76 -19.90 -14.14
C PRO A 124 29.38 -19.09 -12.98
N PRO A 125 29.24 -19.55 -11.74
CA PRO A 125 29.85 -18.87 -10.63
C PRO A 125 31.36 -18.77 -10.82
N PRO A 126 31.99 -17.66 -10.45
CA PRO A 126 33.44 -17.52 -10.58
C PRO A 126 34.15 -18.64 -9.81
N ALA A 127 35.09 -19.29 -10.46
CA ALA A 127 35.83 -20.45 -9.96
C ALA A 127 36.50 -20.17 -8.57
N ALA A 128 36.76 -18.91 -8.24
CA ALA A 128 37.35 -18.49 -6.96
C ALA A 128 36.43 -18.69 -5.76
N ILE A 129 35.12 -18.83 -5.94
CA ILE A 129 34.18 -19.03 -4.81
C ILE A 129 34.20 -20.49 -4.33
N VAL A 130 34.59 -21.43 -5.18
CA VAL A 130 34.64 -22.87 -4.85
C VAL A 130 35.84 -23.24 -3.98
N THR A 131 36.92 -22.44 -4.01
CA THR A 131 38.17 -22.70 -3.28
C THR A 131 38.20 -22.14 -1.86
N ALA A 132 37.25 -21.24 -1.50
CA ALA A 132 37.22 -20.59 -0.17
C ALA A 132 36.47 -21.39 0.91
N ALA A 133 35.88 -22.52 0.60
CA ALA A 133 35.03 -23.29 1.52
C ALA A 133 35.74 -24.50 2.18
N ARG A 134 37.06 -24.47 2.39
CA ARG A 134 37.71 -25.38 3.33
C ARG A 134 37.79 -24.75 4.72
N VAL A 135 36.73 -24.88 5.47
CA VAL A 135 36.82 -24.74 6.95
C VAL A 135 37.51 -26.00 7.47
N THR A 136 38.77 -25.90 7.79
CA THR A 136 39.47 -26.92 8.53
C THR A 136 39.03 -26.79 10.00
N MET A 137 38.12 -27.65 10.45
CA MET A 137 37.87 -27.80 11.87
C MET A 137 39.09 -28.56 12.46
N ALA A 138 39.90 -27.84 13.21
CA ALA A 138 40.92 -28.48 14.05
C ALA A 138 40.22 -29.18 15.23
N ALA A 139 40.64 -30.41 15.50
CA ALA A 139 40.19 -31.23 16.61
C ALA A 139 40.62 -30.65 17.93
#